data_957ed334be2ef86fa43468c0c9343547
#
_entry.id   957ed334be2ef86fa43468c0c9343547
#
_cell.length_a   1.000
_cell.length_b   1.000
_cell.length_c   1.000
_cell.angle_alpha   90.00
_cell.angle_beta   90.00
_cell.angle_gamma   90.00
#
_symmetry.space_group_name_H-M   'P 1'
#
loop_
_entity.id
_entity.type
_entity.pdbx_description
1 polymer ?
#
loop_
_entity_poly.entity_id
_entity_poly.type
_entity_poly.pdbx_seq_one_letter_code
_entity_poly.pdbx_strand_id
1 'polypeptide(L)'
;EKDAEKYMGKSDVLFLPDLMGERSPVNDTNARGMFTGLSMHTKREEMSLAVLEGVAFSLKENIEIIKSQGVNISKAKICGGGTKNRLWLKLIATILNVQLEIPSFEDAGALGACLLAAKGNGNNVSDNFYSIKETIIPDKTFTQFYENKYNEYLKLYRMTNSISQTRR
;
A
#
# COMPACT_ATOMS: atom_id res chain seq x y z
N GLU A 1 -17.09 -3.59 -2.00
CA GLU A 1 -16.13 -2.70 -2.70
C GLU A 1 -16.83 -1.49 -3.29
N LYS A 2 -17.83 -1.66 -4.16
CA LYS A 2 -18.54 -0.54 -4.82
C LYS A 2 -19.11 0.49 -3.85
N ASP A 3 -19.55 0.08 -2.68
CA ASP A 3 -20.11 0.98 -1.68
C ASP A 3 -19.02 1.75 -0.94
N ALA A 4 -17.84 1.18 -0.75
CA ALA A 4 -16.69 1.86 -0.17
C ALA A 4 -16.09 2.91 -1.13
N GLU A 5 -16.09 2.64 -2.45
CA GLU A 5 -15.57 3.57 -3.46
C GLU A 5 -16.28 4.93 -3.45
N LYS A 6 -17.55 4.99 -3.05
CA LYS A 6 -18.32 6.25 -2.94
C LYS A 6 -17.73 7.26 -1.96
N TYR A 7 -16.95 6.78 -0.99
CA TYR A 7 -16.30 7.59 0.03
C TYR A 7 -14.87 7.97 -0.29
N MET A 8 -14.34 7.47 -1.41
CA MET A 8 -13.01 7.83 -1.90
C MET A 8 -12.89 9.35 -2.10
N GLY A 9 -11.89 9.97 -1.50
CA GLY A 9 -11.70 11.42 -1.53
C GLY A 9 -12.67 12.22 -0.66
N LYS A 10 -13.40 11.59 0.29
CA LYS A 10 -14.41 12.26 1.14
C LYS A 10 -14.35 11.85 2.61
N SER A 11 -13.93 10.62 2.91
CA SER A 11 -13.93 10.11 4.28
C SER A 11 -12.70 10.59 5.06
N ASP A 12 -12.93 11.09 6.27
CA ASP A 12 -11.87 11.53 7.20
C ASP A 12 -11.40 10.39 8.13
N VAL A 13 -12.01 9.21 8.03
CA VAL A 13 -11.61 8.05 8.85
C VAL A 13 -10.21 7.61 8.46
N LEU A 14 -9.32 7.51 9.46
CA LEU A 14 -7.97 6.98 9.31
C LEU A 14 -7.82 5.62 10.00
N PHE A 15 -6.96 4.79 9.46
CA PHE A 15 -6.58 3.50 10.04
C PHE A 15 -5.06 3.32 10.01
N LEU A 16 -4.48 3.01 11.19
CA LEU A 16 -3.10 2.52 11.29
C LEU A 16 -3.12 0.99 11.19
N PRO A 17 -2.40 0.37 10.25
CA PRO A 17 -2.51 -1.08 9.98
C PRO A 17 -1.65 -1.96 10.89
N ASP A 18 -0.99 -1.42 11.91
CA ASP A 18 0.06 -2.05 12.71
C ASP A 18 -0.45 -3.09 13.71
N LEU A 19 -1.33 -4.02 13.28
CA LEU A 19 -2.00 -4.99 14.16
C LEU A 19 -1.04 -5.93 14.90
N MET A 20 0.11 -6.22 14.32
CA MET A 20 1.16 -7.09 14.90
C MET A 20 2.51 -6.36 15.01
N GLY A 21 2.46 -5.06 15.17
CA GLY A 21 3.65 -4.22 15.12
C GLY A 21 3.94 -3.71 13.70
N GLU A 22 4.85 -2.78 13.63
CA GLU A 22 5.32 -2.15 12.39
C GLU A 22 6.73 -2.67 12.08
N ARG A 23 6.96 -3.13 10.84
CA ARG A 23 8.25 -3.69 10.41
C ARG A 23 9.14 -2.68 9.69
N SER A 24 8.53 -1.82 8.92
CA SER A 24 9.23 -0.89 8.04
C SER A 24 8.36 0.37 7.84
N PRO A 25 8.93 1.55 8.06
CA PRO A 25 10.37 1.85 8.17
C PRO A 25 10.94 1.86 9.59
N VAL A 26 10.11 1.88 10.64
CA VAL A 26 10.57 2.17 12.02
C VAL A 26 10.94 0.90 12.80
N ASN A 27 10.35 -0.24 12.45
CA ASN A 27 10.53 -1.53 13.15
C ASN A 27 10.11 -1.47 14.64
N ASP A 28 8.88 -1.01 14.89
CA ASP A 28 8.27 -0.98 16.22
C ASP A 28 7.35 -2.19 16.44
N THR A 29 7.82 -3.17 17.21
CA THR A 29 7.04 -4.37 17.56
C THR A 29 5.87 -4.08 18.50
N ASN A 30 5.83 -2.91 19.16
CA ASN A 30 4.79 -2.49 20.08
C ASN A 30 3.70 -1.66 19.42
N ALA A 31 3.89 -1.20 18.18
CA ALA A 31 2.85 -0.51 17.45
C ALA A 31 1.58 -1.35 17.35
N ARG A 32 0.43 -0.71 17.38
CA ARG A 32 -0.89 -1.37 17.29
C ARG A 32 -1.79 -0.63 16.34
N GLY A 33 -2.65 -1.39 15.65
CA GLY A 33 -3.67 -0.85 14.78
C GLY A 33 -4.64 0.08 15.52
N MET A 34 -5.09 1.13 14.83
CA MET A 34 -5.99 2.13 15.39
C MET A 34 -6.89 2.73 14.33
N PHE A 35 -8.15 2.94 14.67
CA PHE A 35 -9.04 3.84 13.93
C PHE A 35 -9.14 5.19 14.61
N THR A 36 -9.19 6.26 13.82
CA THR A 36 -9.51 7.62 14.30
C THR A 36 -10.43 8.33 13.31
N GLY A 37 -11.03 9.46 13.73
CA GLY A 37 -11.99 10.20 12.92
C GLY A 37 -13.41 9.59 12.89
N LEU A 38 -13.70 8.66 13.81
CA LEU A 38 -15.04 8.05 13.90
C LEU A 38 -16.06 9.02 14.50
N SER A 39 -17.26 9.04 13.93
CA SER A 39 -18.42 9.77 14.41
C SER A 39 -19.65 8.87 14.48
N MET A 40 -20.75 9.37 15.03
CA MET A 40 -22.04 8.64 15.02
C MET A 40 -22.59 8.37 13.60
N HIS A 41 -22.11 9.10 12.61
CA HIS A 41 -22.54 8.99 11.21
C HIS A 41 -21.60 8.14 10.36
N THR A 42 -20.45 7.74 10.90
CA THR A 42 -19.47 6.90 10.18
C THR A 42 -20.09 5.57 9.76
N LYS A 43 -19.96 5.26 8.49
CA LYS A 43 -20.48 4.01 7.90
C LYS A 43 -19.41 2.93 7.90
N ARG A 44 -19.84 1.68 7.92
CA ARG A 44 -18.95 0.52 7.81
C ARG A 44 -18.08 0.57 6.54
N GLU A 45 -18.63 1.11 5.47
CA GLU A 45 -17.95 1.26 4.17
C GLU A 45 -16.79 2.25 4.26
N GLU A 46 -16.91 3.31 5.06
CA GLU A 46 -15.81 4.26 5.33
C GLU A 46 -14.70 3.62 6.15
N MET A 47 -15.05 2.81 7.14
CA MET A 47 -14.07 2.03 7.91
C MET A 47 -13.35 1.01 7.00
N SER A 48 -14.08 0.34 6.11
CA SER A 48 -13.49 -0.58 5.13
C SER A 48 -12.56 0.13 4.16
N LEU A 49 -12.92 1.32 3.71
CA LEU A 49 -12.07 2.16 2.88
C LEU A 49 -10.80 2.58 3.64
N ALA A 50 -10.94 3.04 4.88
CA ALA A 50 -9.82 3.45 5.72
C ALA A 50 -8.79 2.32 5.93
N VAL A 51 -9.24 1.05 6.04
CA VAL A 51 -8.33 -0.10 6.10
C VAL A 51 -7.48 -0.22 4.83
N LEU A 52 -8.10 -0.10 3.66
CA LEU A 52 -7.40 -0.17 2.37
C LEU A 52 -6.43 1.02 2.20
N GLU A 53 -6.88 2.22 2.58
CA GLU A 53 -6.07 3.44 2.54
C GLU A 53 -4.88 3.37 3.51
N GLY A 54 -5.08 2.89 4.73
CA GLY A 54 -4.04 2.76 5.75
C GLY A 54 -2.89 1.87 5.29
N VAL A 55 -3.20 0.73 4.67
CA VAL A 55 -2.17 -0.14 4.07
C VAL A 55 -1.47 0.57 2.91
N ALA A 56 -2.19 1.32 2.07
CA ALA A 56 -1.57 2.08 0.99
C ALA A 56 -0.68 3.23 1.52
N PHE A 57 -1.03 3.88 2.64
CA PHE A 57 -0.18 4.88 3.30
C PHE A 57 1.10 4.27 3.86
N SER A 58 1.04 3.10 4.48
CA SER A 58 2.24 2.37 4.93
C SER A 58 3.17 2.03 3.75
N LEU A 59 2.62 1.61 2.61
CA LEU A 59 3.40 1.41 1.38
C LEU A 59 4.00 2.72 0.87
N LYS A 60 3.24 3.84 0.93
CA LYS A 60 3.74 5.17 0.53
C LYS A 60 4.94 5.60 1.36
N GLU A 61 4.90 5.38 2.67
CA GLU A 61 6.01 5.72 3.56
C GLU A 61 7.31 5.02 3.12
N ASN A 62 7.26 3.73 2.82
CA ASN A 62 8.42 3.00 2.31
C ASN A 62 8.90 3.53 0.95
N ILE A 63 7.99 3.86 0.04
CA ILE A 63 8.34 4.45 -1.28
C ILE A 63 8.99 5.82 -1.12
N GLU A 64 8.48 6.68 -0.23
CA GLU A 64 9.06 8.01 0.02
C GLU A 64 10.49 7.91 0.57
N ILE A 65 10.79 6.93 1.42
CA ILE A 65 12.16 6.67 1.90
C ILE A 65 13.07 6.26 0.73
N ILE A 66 12.63 5.37 -0.15
CA ILE A 66 13.41 4.97 -1.32
C ILE A 66 13.65 6.17 -2.25
N LYS A 67 12.62 6.99 -2.49
CA LYS A 67 12.74 8.22 -3.29
C LYS A 67 13.69 9.23 -2.67
N SER A 68 13.72 9.37 -1.34
CA SER A 68 14.64 10.28 -0.64
C SER A 68 16.12 9.93 -0.83
N GLN A 69 16.40 8.68 -1.23
CA GLN A 69 17.75 8.21 -1.58
C GLN A 69 18.09 8.41 -3.07
N GLY A 70 17.29 9.19 -3.79
CA GLY A 70 17.53 9.53 -5.20
C GLY A 70 16.98 8.53 -6.22
N VAL A 71 16.23 7.51 -5.77
CA VAL A 71 15.61 6.53 -6.68
C VAL A 71 14.30 7.10 -7.21
N ASN A 72 14.16 7.24 -8.53
CA ASN A 72 12.92 7.65 -9.15
C ASN A 72 12.02 6.44 -9.39
N ILE A 73 10.88 6.39 -8.67
CA ILE A 73 9.87 5.34 -8.82
C ILE A 73 8.63 5.94 -9.47
N SER A 74 8.46 5.70 -10.77
CA SER A 74 7.26 6.10 -11.52
C SER A 74 6.35 4.91 -11.83
N LYS A 75 6.89 3.68 -11.76
CA LYS A 75 6.19 2.43 -12.01
C LYS A 75 6.53 1.38 -10.96
N ALA A 76 5.56 0.53 -10.63
CA ALA A 76 5.77 -0.62 -9.75
C ALA A 76 5.00 -1.83 -10.28
N LYS A 77 5.57 -3.02 -10.12
CA LYS A 77 4.86 -4.27 -10.40
C LYS A 77 4.14 -4.73 -9.14
N ILE A 78 2.88 -5.15 -9.31
CA ILE A 78 2.05 -5.68 -8.23
C ILE A 78 1.53 -7.06 -8.61
N CYS A 79 1.68 -8.03 -7.71
CA CYS A 79 1.25 -9.41 -7.89
C CYS A 79 0.65 -9.94 -6.58
N GLY A 80 0.06 -11.15 -6.64
CA GLY A 80 -0.55 -11.81 -5.51
C GLY A 80 -2.05 -11.55 -5.36
N GLY A 81 -2.66 -12.06 -4.30
CA GLY A 81 -4.12 -12.06 -4.09
C GLY A 81 -4.78 -10.67 -4.08
N GLY A 82 -4.05 -9.65 -3.63
CA GLY A 82 -4.54 -8.26 -3.59
C GLY A 82 -4.88 -7.68 -4.96
N THR A 83 -4.31 -8.23 -6.06
CA THR A 83 -4.61 -7.77 -7.43
C THR A 83 -6.04 -8.06 -7.88
N LYS A 84 -6.77 -8.88 -7.15
CA LYS A 84 -8.19 -9.16 -7.41
C LYS A 84 -9.12 -8.04 -6.94
N ASN A 85 -8.67 -7.17 -6.04
CA ASN A 85 -9.45 -6.06 -5.51
C ASN A 85 -9.19 -4.77 -6.32
N ARG A 86 -10.13 -4.40 -7.19
CA ARG A 86 -10.00 -3.25 -8.10
C ARG A 86 -9.93 -1.92 -7.38
N LEU A 87 -10.72 -1.74 -6.35
CA LEU A 87 -10.70 -0.52 -5.53
C LEU A 87 -9.33 -0.36 -4.86
N TRP A 88 -8.79 -1.45 -4.33
CA TRP A 88 -7.48 -1.40 -3.68
C TRP A 88 -6.35 -1.05 -4.65
N LEU A 89 -6.34 -1.64 -5.83
CA LEU A 89 -5.37 -1.28 -6.88
C LEU A 89 -5.45 0.21 -7.25
N LYS A 90 -6.67 0.74 -7.42
CA LYS A 90 -6.91 2.17 -7.71
C LYS A 90 -6.38 3.05 -6.57
N LEU A 91 -6.67 2.68 -5.30
CA LEU A 91 -6.18 3.39 -4.12
C LEU A 91 -4.65 3.38 -4.04
N ILE A 92 -4.02 2.22 -4.18
CA ILE A 92 -2.55 2.10 -4.14
C ILE A 92 -1.93 2.97 -5.22
N ALA A 93 -2.35 2.85 -6.49
CA ALA A 93 -1.83 3.65 -7.58
C ALA A 93 -1.95 5.16 -7.28
N THR A 94 -3.11 5.59 -6.80
CA THR A 94 -3.45 6.99 -6.56
C THR A 94 -2.67 7.55 -5.36
N ILE A 95 -2.66 6.84 -4.23
CA ILE A 95 -1.98 7.27 -2.99
C ILE A 95 -0.46 7.31 -3.17
N LEU A 96 0.12 6.32 -3.84
CA LEU A 96 1.55 6.27 -4.13
C LEU A 96 1.96 7.21 -5.26
N ASN A 97 1.00 7.67 -6.07
CA ASN A 97 1.22 8.37 -7.33
C ASN A 97 2.21 7.61 -8.25
N VAL A 98 1.98 6.30 -8.39
CA VAL A 98 2.82 5.37 -9.14
C VAL A 98 1.95 4.51 -10.04
N GLN A 99 2.35 4.34 -11.30
CA GLN A 99 1.70 3.42 -12.22
C GLN A 99 1.92 1.97 -11.74
N LEU A 100 0.84 1.20 -11.59
CA LEU A 100 0.94 -0.21 -11.24
C LEU A 100 0.82 -1.09 -12.48
N GLU A 101 1.75 -2.01 -12.64
CA GLU A 101 1.75 -3.01 -13.71
C GLU A 101 1.46 -4.39 -13.12
N ILE A 102 0.39 -5.02 -13.60
CA ILE A 102 -0.01 -6.37 -13.20
C ILE A 102 0.57 -7.35 -14.20
N PRO A 103 1.54 -8.20 -13.82
CA PRO A 103 2.12 -9.18 -14.73
C PRO A 103 1.15 -10.32 -15.04
N SER A 104 1.45 -11.07 -16.11
CA SER A 104 0.63 -12.21 -16.56
C SER A 104 0.74 -13.46 -15.68
N PHE A 105 1.70 -13.51 -14.76
CA PHE A 105 1.83 -14.60 -13.79
C PHE A 105 1.10 -14.26 -12.48
N GLU A 106 0.60 -15.28 -11.78
CA GLU A 106 -0.12 -15.10 -10.51
C GLU A 106 0.78 -15.28 -9.29
N ASP A 107 1.71 -16.23 -9.35
CA ASP A 107 2.60 -16.58 -8.23
C ASP A 107 4.05 -16.15 -8.51
N ALA A 108 4.41 -15.00 -7.92
CA ALA A 108 5.76 -14.47 -8.03
C ALA A 108 6.81 -15.31 -7.28
N GLY A 109 6.41 -15.98 -6.20
CA GLY A 109 7.31 -16.84 -5.42
C GLY A 109 7.70 -18.08 -6.20
N ALA A 110 6.72 -18.81 -6.75
CA ALA A 110 6.95 -19.97 -7.59
C ALA A 110 7.81 -19.62 -8.83
N LEU A 111 7.48 -18.50 -9.47
CA LEU A 111 8.24 -18.02 -10.62
C LEU A 111 9.68 -17.69 -10.25
N GLY A 112 9.91 -16.99 -9.14
CA GLY A 112 11.25 -16.66 -8.65
C GLY A 112 12.08 -17.91 -8.36
N ALA A 113 11.49 -18.94 -7.73
CA ALA A 113 12.13 -20.22 -7.47
C ALA A 113 12.55 -20.93 -8.78
N CYS A 114 11.65 -20.97 -9.79
CA CYS A 114 11.95 -21.53 -11.11
C CYS A 114 13.10 -20.80 -11.81
N LEU A 115 13.14 -19.47 -11.72
CA LEU A 115 14.21 -18.65 -12.30
C LEU A 115 15.56 -18.91 -11.63
N LEU A 116 15.58 -19.00 -10.30
CA LEU A 116 16.80 -19.33 -9.56
C LEU A 116 17.30 -20.72 -9.93
N ALA A 117 16.43 -21.72 -10.01
CA ALA A 117 16.78 -23.07 -10.43
C ALA A 117 17.33 -23.10 -11.86
N ALA A 118 16.70 -22.40 -12.79
CA ALA A 118 17.16 -22.31 -14.18
C ALA A 118 18.56 -21.67 -14.27
N LYS A 119 18.78 -20.57 -13.57
CA LYS A 119 20.10 -19.91 -13.50
C LYS A 119 21.15 -20.80 -12.86
N GLY A 120 20.80 -21.52 -11.79
CA GLY A 120 21.69 -22.47 -11.12
C GLY A 120 22.14 -23.63 -12.03
N ASN A 121 21.31 -24.02 -12.99
CA ASN A 121 21.63 -25.03 -14.02
C ASN A 121 22.34 -24.44 -15.27
N GLY A 122 22.78 -23.18 -15.19
CA GLY A 122 23.51 -22.54 -16.31
C GLY A 122 22.64 -22.07 -17.47
N ASN A 123 21.30 -22.09 -17.32
CA ASN A 123 20.39 -21.59 -18.34
C ASN A 123 20.36 -20.05 -18.33
N ASN A 124 20.50 -19.43 -19.48
CA ASN A 124 20.34 -17.99 -19.65
C ASN A 124 18.85 -17.67 -19.77
N VAL A 125 18.25 -17.18 -18.69
CA VAL A 125 16.84 -16.81 -18.67
C VAL A 125 16.73 -15.33 -19.02
N SER A 126 15.99 -15.01 -20.09
CA SER A 126 15.68 -13.63 -20.48
C SER A 126 14.88 -12.93 -19.39
N ASP A 127 15.16 -11.64 -19.15
CA ASP A 127 14.37 -10.82 -18.19
C ASP A 127 12.94 -10.54 -18.70
N ASN A 128 12.63 -10.84 -19.96
CA ASN A 128 11.34 -10.59 -20.61
C ASN A 128 10.49 -11.85 -20.80
N PHE A 129 10.51 -12.77 -19.85
CA PHE A 129 9.76 -14.05 -19.95
C PHE A 129 8.27 -13.94 -19.57
N TYR A 130 7.77 -12.76 -19.21
CA TYR A 130 6.35 -12.51 -18.92
C TYR A 130 5.87 -11.20 -19.57
N SER A 131 4.56 -11.09 -19.78
CA SER A 131 3.90 -9.88 -20.27
C SER A 131 3.21 -9.12 -19.15
N ILE A 132 2.89 -7.85 -19.37
CA ILE A 132 2.02 -7.07 -18.51
C ILE A 132 0.58 -7.32 -18.96
N LYS A 133 -0.24 -7.88 -18.06
CA LYS A 133 -1.66 -8.18 -18.30
C LYS A 133 -2.51 -6.92 -18.24
N GLU A 134 -2.17 -6.00 -17.35
CA GLU A 134 -2.93 -4.79 -17.10
C GLU A 134 -2.07 -3.72 -16.45
N THR A 135 -2.45 -2.46 -16.67
CA THR A 135 -1.82 -1.28 -16.09
C THR A 135 -2.89 -0.42 -15.40
N ILE A 136 -2.64 -0.06 -14.13
CA ILE A 136 -3.48 0.84 -13.35
C ILE A 136 -2.77 2.19 -13.23
N ILE A 137 -3.44 3.24 -13.65
CA ILE A 137 -2.93 4.61 -13.65
C ILE A 137 -3.46 5.36 -12.42
N PRO A 138 -2.65 6.20 -11.75
CA PRO A 138 -3.11 7.06 -10.66
C PRO A 138 -4.24 7.98 -11.08
N ASP A 139 -5.28 8.10 -10.25
CA ASP A 139 -6.34 9.08 -10.42
C ASP A 139 -5.92 10.42 -9.80
N LYS A 140 -5.46 11.32 -10.63
CA LYS A 140 -4.90 12.61 -10.21
C LYS A 140 -5.93 13.54 -9.56
N THR A 141 -7.23 13.30 -9.73
CA THR A 141 -8.28 14.12 -9.10
C THR A 141 -8.26 14.04 -7.58
N PHE A 142 -7.74 12.95 -7.02
CA PHE A 142 -7.63 12.74 -5.58
C PHE A 142 -6.25 13.05 -4.99
N THR A 143 -5.29 13.49 -5.78
CA THR A 143 -3.90 13.68 -5.33
C THR A 143 -3.83 14.59 -4.11
N GLN A 144 -4.43 15.79 -4.17
CA GLN A 144 -4.36 16.74 -3.06
C GLN A 144 -5.04 16.22 -1.79
N PHE A 145 -6.18 15.52 -1.94
CA PHE A 145 -6.88 14.92 -0.81
C PHE A 145 -6.00 13.88 -0.10
N TYR A 146 -5.41 12.97 -0.86
CA TYR A 146 -4.57 11.90 -0.28
C TYR A 146 -3.23 12.38 0.23
N GLU A 147 -2.65 13.46 -0.30
CA GLU A 147 -1.47 14.10 0.29
C GLU A 147 -1.80 14.69 1.68
N ASN A 148 -2.92 15.40 1.81
CA ASN A 148 -3.37 15.93 3.09
C ASN A 148 -3.63 14.81 4.11
N LYS A 149 -4.38 13.79 3.70
CA LYS A 149 -4.73 12.64 4.53
C LYS A 149 -3.51 11.81 4.95
N TYR A 150 -2.52 11.68 4.07
CA TYR A 150 -1.24 11.04 4.39
C TYR A 150 -0.45 11.83 5.45
N ASN A 151 -0.45 13.15 5.38
CA ASN A 151 0.19 13.98 6.41
C ASN A 151 -0.49 13.80 7.78
N GLU A 152 -1.81 13.62 7.82
CA GLU A 152 -2.54 13.29 9.05
C GLU A 152 -2.21 11.89 9.55
N TYR A 153 -2.12 10.91 8.66
CA TYR A 153 -1.67 9.56 8.96
C TYR A 153 -0.29 9.55 9.63
N LEU A 154 0.68 10.29 9.10
CA LEU A 154 2.02 10.41 9.69
C LEU A 154 2.02 11.08 11.07
N LYS A 155 1.16 12.09 11.28
CA LYS A 155 0.99 12.70 12.61
C LYS A 155 0.41 11.71 13.61
N LEU A 156 -0.64 10.98 13.22
CA LEU A 156 -1.27 9.96 14.06
C LEU A 156 -0.25 8.89 14.46
N TYR A 157 0.51 8.37 13.50
CA TYR A 157 1.56 7.37 13.74
C TYR A 157 2.57 7.86 14.79
N ARG A 158 3.07 9.10 14.68
CA ARG A 158 4.02 9.69 15.65
C ARG A 158 3.41 9.85 17.05
N MET A 159 2.14 10.20 17.15
CA MET A 159 1.44 10.33 18.44
C MET A 159 1.26 8.96 19.12
N THR A 160 0.96 7.92 18.36
CA THR A 160 0.77 6.57 18.92
C THR A 160 2.07 5.90 19.34
N ASN A 161 3.19 6.23 18.71
CA ASN A 161 4.52 5.76 19.10
C ASN A 161 4.88 6.11 20.55
N SER A 162 4.46 7.28 21.04
CA SER A 162 4.65 7.69 22.44
C SER A 162 3.86 6.79 23.41
N ILE A 163 2.69 6.29 23.00
CA ILE A 163 1.82 5.42 23.80
C ILE A 163 2.37 3.98 23.81
N SER A 164 2.95 3.51 22.71
CA SER A 164 3.51 2.16 22.62
C SER A 164 4.76 1.98 23.50
N GLN A 165 5.56 3.02 23.65
CA GLN A 165 6.75 3.00 24.50
C GLN A 165 6.43 2.93 26.01
N THR A 166 5.25 3.38 26.45
CA THR A 166 4.80 3.31 27.85
C THR A 166 4.23 1.94 28.24
N ARG A 167 4.07 1.01 27.30
CA ARG A 167 3.54 -0.34 27.55
C ARG A 167 4.61 -1.41 27.76
N ARG A 168 5.85 -0.99 28.00
CA ARG A 168 6.98 -1.86 28.36
C ARG A 168 7.04 -2.14 29.85
#